data_5c7e4606b20ac01e427a328550abad3b
#
_entry.id   5c7e4606b20ac01e427a328550abad3b
#
_cell.length_a   1.000
_cell.length_b   1.000
_cell.length_c   1.000
_cell.angle_alpha   90.00
_cell.angle_beta   90.00
_cell.angle_gamma   90.00
#
_symmetry.space_group_name_H-M   'P 1'
#
loop_
_entity.id
_entity.type
_entity.pdbx_description
1 polymer ?
#
loop_
_entity_poly.entity_id
_entity_poly.type
_entity_poly.pdbx_seq_one_letter_code
_entity_poly.pdbx_strand_id
1 'polypeptide(L)'
;MEDLSAASVREPVPAALKTMPTDRVFWSHFSPNLGPGGWVTGALLISMGLDFYTGVLAIIVGNIIGALPVAFAASIGPETGLTQMEASRRALGRLGVRPPAFLNWIYCVGWDAVNNVPAATALIALLLACGLSAPFWLALGLLAAVQMMASVYGHHVVQLLQKYLGALLLVTFLVIGGVQISHSTAHLTATHPVSWQTFLLATGILVSFNLSWASYSSDYTRYLPASTSPTKIIGLALTGLLGSAIPFQILGLLTASSIAEPSPTAVIASFQHAMGPVGIVALAAIALSSITGNSFNDNTASYSLISAGLHVPRIAAAVLTASLGYVLAVAGAGQYASLYTDYLLVTMYWIAPWIGIVLADWYFGDRTPKPVPPGWTRGATIFTVTSVLTIGLFSTSTIYTGPVARWLGGADIGYYIGFFVAALWYALGARSRTSS
;
A
#
# COMPACT_ATOMS: atom_id res chain seq x y z
N MET A 1 -26.28 2.81 10.80
CA MET A 1 -25.15 3.65 11.20
C MET A 1 -24.07 2.73 11.72
N GLU A 2 -22.88 2.78 11.19
CA GLU A 2 -21.74 2.03 11.71
C GLU A 2 -21.44 2.55 13.12
N ASP A 3 -21.21 1.64 14.08
CA ASP A 3 -20.78 2.06 15.43
C ASP A 3 -19.37 2.66 15.32
N LEU A 4 -19.27 3.95 15.56
CA LEU A 4 -18.04 4.75 15.46
C LEU A 4 -17.18 4.68 16.74
N SER A 5 -17.56 3.82 17.69
CA SER A 5 -16.83 3.63 18.95
C SER A 5 -15.52 2.86 18.75
N ALA A 6 -14.58 3.05 19.66
CA ALA A 6 -13.36 2.25 19.69
C ALA A 6 -13.63 0.75 19.95
N ALA A 7 -14.77 0.40 20.54
CA ALA A 7 -15.21 -0.98 20.77
C ALA A 7 -15.45 -1.71 19.45
N SER A 8 -16.10 -1.07 18.46
CA SER A 8 -16.40 -1.67 17.15
C SER A 8 -15.14 -2.06 16.35
N VAL A 9 -13.99 -1.46 16.66
CA VAL A 9 -12.70 -1.82 16.04
C VAL A 9 -12.15 -3.12 16.62
N ARG A 10 -12.31 -3.32 17.93
CA ARG A 10 -11.71 -4.44 18.68
C ARG A 10 -12.55 -5.69 18.69
N GLU A 11 -13.82 -5.58 18.31
CA GLU A 11 -14.77 -6.69 18.30
C GLU A 11 -14.99 -7.23 16.88
N PRO A 12 -15.30 -8.52 16.74
CA PRO A 12 -15.68 -9.08 15.46
C PRO A 12 -16.95 -8.42 14.91
N VAL A 13 -16.98 -8.19 13.60
CA VAL A 13 -18.21 -7.73 12.93
C VAL A 13 -19.34 -8.73 13.19
N PRO A 14 -20.50 -8.30 13.72
CA PRO A 14 -21.65 -9.17 13.92
C PRO A 14 -22.10 -9.86 12.63
N ALA A 15 -22.53 -11.12 12.72
CA ALA A 15 -22.92 -11.92 11.55
C ALA A 15 -23.98 -11.23 10.68
N ALA A 16 -24.93 -10.52 11.29
CA ALA A 16 -25.96 -9.75 10.58
C ALA A 16 -25.41 -8.61 9.71
N LEU A 17 -24.21 -8.10 9.99
CA LEU A 17 -23.53 -7.05 9.24
C LEU A 17 -22.52 -7.58 8.22
N LYS A 18 -22.29 -8.89 8.17
CA LYS A 18 -21.41 -9.54 7.19
C LYS A 18 -22.17 -9.75 5.86
N THR A 19 -22.51 -8.67 5.19
CA THR A 19 -23.36 -8.66 3.98
C THR A 19 -22.64 -8.11 2.74
N MET A 20 -21.32 -7.86 2.82
CA MET A 20 -20.57 -7.29 1.72
C MET A 20 -20.57 -8.23 0.49
N PRO A 21 -20.91 -7.75 -0.72
CA PRO A 21 -20.79 -8.53 -1.94
C PRO A 21 -19.32 -8.88 -2.24
N THR A 22 -19.09 -10.08 -2.78
CA THR A 22 -17.74 -10.62 -2.98
C THR A 22 -16.93 -9.84 -4.03
N ASP A 23 -17.60 -9.21 -5.04
CA ASP A 23 -16.95 -8.37 -6.05
C ASP A 23 -16.22 -7.16 -5.43
N ARG A 24 -16.62 -6.73 -4.23
CA ARG A 24 -15.95 -5.64 -3.52
C ARG A 24 -14.51 -5.97 -3.15
N VAL A 25 -14.16 -7.25 -3.00
CA VAL A 25 -12.77 -7.66 -2.78
C VAL A 25 -11.88 -7.23 -3.94
N PHE A 26 -12.32 -7.48 -5.17
CA PHE A 26 -11.59 -7.01 -6.36
C PHE A 26 -11.43 -5.49 -6.34
N TRP A 27 -12.51 -4.73 -6.20
CA TRP A 27 -12.47 -3.28 -6.24
C TRP A 27 -11.64 -2.67 -5.11
N SER A 28 -11.68 -3.24 -3.91
CA SER A 28 -10.89 -2.80 -2.77
C SER A 28 -9.37 -2.96 -2.98
N HIS A 29 -8.95 -3.93 -3.78
CA HIS A 29 -7.54 -4.17 -4.09
C HIS A 29 -7.12 -3.57 -5.45
N PHE A 30 -8.07 -3.21 -6.30
CA PHE A 30 -7.83 -2.66 -7.63
C PHE A 30 -7.81 -1.13 -7.62
N SER A 31 -8.87 -0.51 -7.10
CA SER A 31 -9.11 0.92 -7.27
C SER A 31 -8.08 1.82 -6.57
N PRO A 32 -7.59 1.50 -5.36
CA PRO A 32 -6.60 2.35 -4.71
C PRO A 32 -5.26 2.46 -5.45
N ASN A 33 -4.95 1.46 -6.29
CA ASN A 33 -3.74 1.46 -7.11
C ASN A 33 -3.92 2.22 -8.45
N LEU A 34 -5.15 2.65 -8.77
CA LEU A 34 -5.45 3.47 -9.94
C LEU A 34 -5.08 4.93 -9.67
N GLY A 35 -3.80 5.21 -9.61
CA GLY A 35 -3.30 6.52 -9.27
C GLY A 35 -1.88 6.76 -9.76
N PRO A 36 -1.38 7.99 -9.55
CA PRO A 36 -0.04 8.36 -9.99
C PRO A 36 1.07 7.53 -9.33
N GLY A 37 0.83 6.96 -8.13
CA GLY A 37 1.83 6.17 -7.42
C GLY A 37 2.34 4.97 -8.22
N GLY A 38 1.46 4.19 -8.86
CA GLY A 38 1.88 3.09 -9.74
C GLY A 38 2.70 3.57 -10.93
N TRP A 39 2.24 4.66 -11.57
CA TRP A 39 2.94 5.26 -12.71
C TRP A 39 4.33 5.77 -12.33
N VAL A 40 4.44 6.51 -11.23
CA VAL A 40 5.70 7.02 -10.69
C VAL A 40 6.64 5.88 -10.31
N THR A 41 6.11 4.80 -9.71
CA THR A 41 6.92 3.61 -9.36
C THR A 41 7.52 2.96 -10.62
N GLY A 42 6.73 2.83 -11.69
CA GLY A 42 7.24 2.32 -12.97
C GLY A 42 8.30 3.24 -13.59
N ALA A 43 8.06 4.56 -13.56
CA ALA A 43 9.00 5.56 -14.05
C ALA A 43 10.33 5.55 -13.28
N LEU A 44 10.31 5.31 -11.98
CA LEU A 44 11.50 5.24 -11.12
C LEU A 44 12.49 4.18 -11.61
N LEU A 45 12.03 3.08 -12.21
CA LEU A 45 12.93 2.01 -12.68
C LEU A 45 13.90 2.48 -13.76
N ILE A 46 13.47 3.37 -14.65
CA ILE A 46 14.34 3.99 -15.67
C ILE A 46 15.41 4.85 -15.00
N SER A 47 15.06 5.66 -14.01
CA SER A 47 16.03 6.49 -13.29
C SER A 47 17.03 5.67 -12.47
N MET A 48 16.66 4.42 -12.11
CA MET A 48 17.57 3.44 -11.48
C MET A 48 18.49 2.74 -12.47
N GLY A 49 18.35 2.98 -13.79
CA GLY A 49 19.17 2.40 -14.84
C GLY A 49 18.68 1.07 -15.40
N LEU A 50 17.42 0.68 -15.16
CA LEU A 50 16.82 -0.48 -15.82
C LEU A 50 16.41 -0.09 -17.25
N ASP A 51 16.63 -0.99 -18.21
CA ASP A 51 15.99 -0.90 -19.52
C ASP A 51 14.52 -1.36 -19.45
N PHE A 52 13.79 -1.18 -20.56
CA PHE A 52 12.37 -1.51 -20.60
C PHE A 52 12.08 -2.99 -20.27
N TYR A 53 12.84 -3.92 -20.82
CA TYR A 53 12.57 -5.36 -20.66
C TYR A 53 12.90 -5.86 -19.26
N THR A 54 14.05 -5.46 -18.73
CA THR A 54 14.42 -5.78 -17.33
C THR A 54 13.48 -5.08 -16.34
N GLY A 55 13.01 -3.87 -16.66
CA GLY A 55 11.99 -3.17 -15.89
C GLY A 55 10.65 -3.92 -15.88
N VAL A 56 10.17 -4.39 -17.04
CA VAL A 56 8.94 -5.22 -17.12
C VAL A 56 9.09 -6.52 -16.32
N LEU A 57 10.25 -7.20 -16.42
CA LEU A 57 10.51 -8.41 -15.63
C LEU A 57 10.47 -8.13 -14.13
N ALA A 58 11.14 -7.05 -13.69
CA ALA A 58 11.11 -6.62 -12.29
C ALA A 58 9.69 -6.31 -11.83
N ILE A 59 8.88 -5.60 -12.65
CA ILE A 59 7.48 -5.30 -12.37
C ILE A 59 6.67 -6.57 -12.16
N ILE A 60 6.76 -7.54 -13.04
CA ILE A 60 6.00 -8.79 -12.93
C ILE A 60 6.42 -9.56 -11.68
N VAL A 61 7.72 -9.79 -11.50
CA VAL A 61 8.25 -10.59 -10.39
C VAL A 61 7.95 -9.92 -9.04
N GLY A 62 8.25 -8.61 -8.92
CA GLY A 62 8.07 -7.89 -7.67
C GLY A 62 6.61 -7.80 -7.25
N ASN A 63 5.71 -7.49 -8.19
CA ASN A 63 4.28 -7.42 -7.87
C ASN A 63 3.69 -8.78 -7.49
N ILE A 64 4.06 -9.88 -8.14
CA ILE A 64 3.60 -11.22 -7.77
C ILE A 64 4.06 -11.57 -6.35
N ILE A 65 5.34 -11.36 -6.03
CA ILE A 65 5.89 -11.64 -4.69
C ILE A 65 5.19 -10.80 -3.63
N GLY A 66 4.98 -9.50 -3.89
CA GLY A 66 4.34 -8.59 -2.94
C GLY A 66 2.85 -8.84 -2.75
N ALA A 67 2.12 -9.22 -3.81
CA ALA A 67 0.67 -9.41 -3.76
C ALA A 67 0.25 -10.72 -3.07
N LEU A 68 1.07 -11.77 -3.13
CA LEU A 68 0.73 -13.07 -2.54
C LEU A 68 0.42 -12.98 -1.04
N PRO A 69 1.29 -12.42 -0.17
CA PRO A 69 0.99 -12.33 1.27
C PRO A 69 -0.26 -11.51 1.55
N VAL A 70 -0.53 -10.47 0.77
CA VAL A 70 -1.72 -9.61 0.89
C VAL A 70 -2.98 -10.38 0.61
N ALA A 71 -3.01 -11.13 -0.49
CA ALA A 71 -4.17 -11.92 -0.88
C ALA A 71 -4.47 -13.03 0.14
N PHE A 72 -3.43 -13.68 0.67
CA PHE A 72 -3.59 -14.66 1.75
C PHE A 72 -4.11 -13.99 3.03
N ALA A 73 -3.63 -12.80 3.40
CA ALA A 73 -4.13 -12.06 4.55
C ALA A 73 -5.60 -11.63 4.38
N ALA A 74 -6.02 -11.29 3.16
CA ALA A 74 -7.40 -10.92 2.88
C ALA A 74 -8.41 -12.04 3.22
N SER A 75 -8.00 -13.30 3.14
CA SER A 75 -8.88 -14.43 3.48
C SER A 75 -9.13 -14.61 4.99
N ILE A 76 -8.38 -13.93 5.85
CA ILE A 76 -8.51 -13.98 7.31
C ILE A 76 -9.77 -13.22 7.78
N GLY A 77 -10.10 -12.12 7.12
CA GLY A 77 -11.15 -11.20 7.54
C GLY A 77 -12.53 -11.81 7.72
N PRO A 78 -13.08 -12.58 6.76
CA PRO A 78 -14.42 -13.15 6.86
C PRO A 78 -14.59 -14.10 8.02
N GLU A 79 -13.56 -14.90 8.30
CA GLU A 79 -13.60 -15.91 9.36
C GLU A 79 -13.50 -15.27 10.74
N THR A 80 -12.59 -14.29 10.90
CA THR A 80 -12.36 -13.61 12.19
C THR A 80 -13.36 -12.48 12.47
N GLY A 81 -13.82 -11.78 11.43
CA GLY A 81 -14.59 -10.54 11.56
C GLY A 81 -13.78 -9.36 12.11
N LEU A 82 -12.46 -9.50 12.25
CA LEU A 82 -11.56 -8.52 12.87
C LEU A 82 -10.81 -7.68 11.85
N THR A 83 -10.36 -6.48 12.24
CA THR A 83 -9.38 -5.71 11.47
C THR A 83 -8.06 -6.46 11.43
N GLN A 84 -7.20 -6.12 10.47
CA GLN A 84 -5.95 -6.85 10.27
C GLN A 84 -5.02 -6.78 11.50
N MET A 85 -4.94 -5.63 12.15
CA MET A 85 -4.15 -5.49 13.38
C MET A 85 -4.77 -6.24 14.56
N GLU A 86 -6.10 -6.23 14.71
CA GLU A 86 -6.78 -7.00 15.77
C GLU A 86 -6.64 -8.51 15.55
N ALA A 87 -6.74 -8.98 14.30
CA ALA A 87 -6.50 -10.39 13.98
C ALA A 87 -5.07 -10.83 14.33
N SER A 88 -4.09 -9.93 14.21
CA SER A 88 -2.68 -10.19 14.55
C SER A 88 -2.45 -10.42 16.05
N ARG A 89 -3.37 -10.00 16.92
CA ARG A 89 -3.29 -10.23 18.39
C ARG A 89 -3.23 -11.69 18.75
N ARG A 90 -3.75 -12.55 17.92
CA ARG A 90 -3.69 -14.00 18.12
C ARG A 90 -2.23 -14.46 18.20
N ALA A 91 -1.38 -14.02 17.30
CA ALA A 91 0.05 -14.35 17.28
C ALA A 91 0.89 -13.48 18.23
N LEU A 92 0.58 -12.19 18.31
CA LEU A 92 1.45 -11.20 18.96
C LEU A 92 1.03 -10.90 20.43
N GLY A 93 -0.21 -11.21 20.80
CA GLY A 93 -0.80 -10.82 22.09
C GLY A 93 -1.24 -9.36 22.13
N ARG A 94 -1.95 -8.99 23.21
CA ARG A 94 -2.52 -7.63 23.37
C ARG A 94 -1.48 -6.52 23.45
N LEU A 95 -0.32 -6.79 24.07
CA LEU A 95 0.76 -5.82 24.16
C LEU A 95 1.65 -5.87 22.93
N GLY A 96 1.90 -7.06 22.39
CA GLY A 96 2.80 -7.25 21.26
C GLY A 96 2.29 -6.70 19.93
N VAL A 97 0.98 -6.48 19.76
CA VAL A 97 0.41 -5.86 18.57
C VAL A 97 0.59 -4.34 18.54
N ARG A 98 0.83 -3.71 19.70
CA ARG A 98 0.92 -2.24 19.78
C ARG A 98 2.02 -1.64 18.91
N PRO A 99 3.27 -2.15 18.92
CA PRO A 99 4.32 -1.62 18.03
C PRO A 99 3.97 -1.71 16.55
N PRO A 100 3.60 -2.86 15.95
CA PRO A 100 3.26 -2.90 14.54
C PRO A 100 2.00 -2.07 14.22
N ALA A 101 1.02 -1.98 15.10
CA ALA A 101 -0.15 -1.13 14.90
C ALA A 101 0.21 0.36 14.90
N PHE A 102 1.12 0.81 15.77
CA PHE A 102 1.59 2.18 15.78
C PHE A 102 2.44 2.50 14.53
N LEU A 103 3.31 1.59 14.13
CA LEU A 103 4.07 1.71 12.88
C LEU A 103 3.14 1.78 11.66
N ASN A 104 2.05 1.00 11.66
CA ASN A 104 1.06 1.05 10.59
C ASN A 104 0.31 2.38 10.55
N TRP A 105 0.04 2.99 11.69
CA TRP A 105 -0.54 4.32 11.71
C TRP A 105 0.40 5.37 11.09
N ILE A 106 1.68 5.39 11.48
CA ILE A 106 2.70 6.27 10.87
C ILE A 106 2.79 6.01 9.36
N TYR A 107 2.75 4.75 8.98
CA TYR A 107 2.75 4.31 7.60
C TYR A 107 1.56 4.87 6.80
N CYS A 108 0.35 4.83 7.35
CA CYS A 108 -0.82 5.43 6.69
C CYS A 108 -0.67 6.94 6.50
N VAL A 109 -0.14 7.66 7.51
CA VAL A 109 0.19 9.09 7.39
C VAL A 109 1.15 9.36 6.22
N GLY A 110 2.16 8.50 6.05
CA GLY A 110 3.09 8.59 4.93
C GLY A 110 2.41 8.40 3.58
N TRP A 111 1.52 7.41 3.44
CA TRP A 111 0.76 7.20 2.20
C TRP A 111 -0.17 8.35 1.84
N ASP A 112 -0.78 9.00 2.84
CA ASP A 112 -1.58 10.19 2.58
C ASP A 112 -0.75 11.29 1.93
N ALA A 113 0.46 11.52 2.40
CA ALA A 113 1.37 12.48 1.79
C ALA A 113 1.80 12.05 0.38
N VAL A 114 2.20 10.78 0.22
CA VAL A 114 2.67 10.22 -1.06
C VAL A 114 1.61 10.31 -2.16
N ASN A 115 0.36 10.00 -1.86
CA ASN A 115 -0.73 10.06 -2.84
C ASN A 115 -1.19 11.50 -3.12
N ASN A 116 -1.15 12.37 -2.12
CA ASN A 116 -1.69 13.72 -2.22
C ASN A 116 -0.77 14.69 -2.96
N VAL A 117 0.55 14.53 -2.92
CA VAL A 117 1.48 15.43 -3.63
C VAL A 117 1.25 15.41 -5.15
N PRO A 118 1.25 14.25 -5.84
CA PRO A 118 0.95 14.19 -7.27
C PRO A 118 -0.48 14.63 -7.60
N ALA A 119 -1.46 14.29 -6.74
CA ALA A 119 -2.85 14.67 -6.94
C ALA A 119 -3.06 16.19 -6.84
N ALA A 120 -2.41 16.85 -5.88
CA ALA A 120 -2.45 18.32 -5.76
C ALA A 120 -1.77 19.00 -6.96
N THR A 121 -0.67 18.43 -7.45
CA THR A 121 0.00 18.92 -8.67
C THR A 121 -0.93 18.82 -9.88
N ALA A 122 -1.64 17.70 -10.03
CA ALA A 122 -2.63 17.52 -11.10
C ALA A 122 -3.82 18.47 -10.96
N LEU A 123 -4.32 18.68 -9.75
CA LEU A 123 -5.41 19.65 -9.50
C LEU A 123 -5.00 21.07 -9.84
N ILE A 124 -3.78 21.50 -9.50
CA ILE A 124 -3.26 22.81 -9.87
C ILE A 124 -3.17 22.95 -11.39
N ALA A 125 -2.63 21.95 -12.09
CA ALA A 125 -2.55 21.94 -13.54
C ALA A 125 -3.95 22.00 -14.19
N LEU A 126 -4.94 21.30 -13.63
CA LEU A 126 -6.33 21.36 -14.06
C LEU A 126 -6.93 22.77 -13.87
N LEU A 127 -6.73 23.38 -12.71
CA LEU A 127 -7.21 24.73 -12.41
C LEU A 127 -6.59 25.76 -13.38
N LEU A 128 -5.29 25.66 -13.63
CA LEU A 128 -4.59 26.52 -14.60
C LEU A 128 -5.15 26.36 -16.02
N ALA A 129 -5.47 25.13 -16.44
CA ALA A 129 -6.12 24.89 -17.72
C ALA A 129 -7.53 25.53 -17.83
N CYS A 130 -8.19 25.76 -16.70
CA CYS A 130 -9.47 26.47 -16.59
C CYS A 130 -9.32 27.98 -16.36
N GLY A 131 -8.09 28.54 -16.41
CA GLY A 131 -7.83 29.95 -16.15
C GLY A 131 -7.86 30.35 -14.67
N LEU A 132 -7.84 29.38 -13.77
CA LEU A 132 -7.80 29.57 -12.31
C LEU A 132 -6.40 29.26 -11.77
N SER A 133 -6.02 29.91 -10.66
CA SER A 133 -4.78 29.61 -9.96
C SER A 133 -5.06 29.28 -8.50
N ALA A 134 -4.36 28.31 -7.96
CA ALA A 134 -4.41 27.98 -6.54
C ALA A 134 -3.01 27.65 -6.03
N PRO A 135 -2.66 28.11 -4.82
CA PRO A 135 -1.40 27.69 -4.20
C PRO A 135 -1.46 26.21 -3.82
N PHE A 136 -0.30 25.55 -3.78
CA PHE A 136 -0.17 24.12 -3.52
C PHE A 136 -0.89 23.67 -2.23
N TRP A 137 -0.70 24.42 -1.14
CA TRP A 137 -1.31 24.11 0.14
C TRP A 137 -2.85 24.11 0.11
N LEU A 138 -3.46 24.99 -0.72
CA LEU A 138 -4.93 25.05 -0.86
C LEU A 138 -5.46 23.86 -1.68
N ALA A 139 -4.85 23.55 -2.82
CA ALA A 139 -5.22 22.41 -3.65
C ALA A 139 -5.11 21.11 -2.85
N LEU A 140 -4.00 20.94 -2.13
CA LEU A 140 -3.77 19.82 -1.23
C LEU A 140 -4.82 19.75 -0.11
N GLY A 141 -5.12 20.87 0.52
CA GLY A 141 -6.12 20.96 1.61
C GLY A 141 -7.52 20.55 1.16
N LEU A 142 -7.92 20.93 -0.06
CA LEU A 142 -9.20 20.53 -0.64
C LEU A 142 -9.28 18.99 -0.84
N LEU A 143 -8.22 18.38 -1.38
CA LEU A 143 -8.16 16.94 -1.55
C LEU A 143 -8.18 16.21 -0.19
N ALA A 144 -7.36 16.65 0.76
CA ALA A 144 -7.33 16.11 2.11
C ALA A 144 -8.68 16.19 2.82
N ALA A 145 -9.41 17.30 2.67
CA ALA A 145 -10.74 17.45 3.25
C ALA A 145 -11.76 16.47 2.63
N VAL A 146 -11.74 16.28 1.31
CA VAL A 146 -12.68 15.38 0.62
C VAL A 146 -12.41 13.93 1.00
N GLN A 147 -11.15 13.47 1.02
CA GLN A 147 -10.80 12.10 1.41
C GLN A 147 -11.14 11.82 2.87
N MET A 148 -10.85 12.76 3.77
CA MET A 148 -11.18 12.67 5.18
C MET A 148 -12.69 12.54 5.40
N MET A 149 -13.52 13.34 4.69
CA MET A 149 -14.97 13.19 4.75
C MET A 149 -15.41 11.80 4.35
N ALA A 150 -14.87 11.22 3.27
CA ALA A 150 -15.19 9.86 2.86
C ALA A 150 -14.88 8.83 3.96
N SER A 151 -13.73 8.96 4.63
CA SER A 151 -13.33 8.09 5.74
C SER A 151 -14.22 8.23 6.96
N VAL A 152 -14.65 9.45 7.28
CA VAL A 152 -15.55 9.75 8.41
C VAL A 152 -16.93 9.10 8.22
N TYR A 153 -17.46 9.11 6.98
CA TYR A 153 -18.73 8.43 6.67
C TYR A 153 -18.65 6.89 6.75
N GLY A 154 -17.45 6.32 6.83
CA GLY A 154 -17.21 4.93 7.18
C GLY A 154 -17.17 3.96 6.01
N HIS A 155 -17.08 2.67 6.35
CA HIS A 155 -16.80 1.57 5.43
C HIS A 155 -17.68 1.55 4.18
N HIS A 156 -18.99 1.77 4.33
CA HIS A 156 -19.93 1.69 3.20
C HIS A 156 -19.63 2.73 2.10
N VAL A 157 -19.36 3.97 2.49
CA VAL A 157 -19.02 5.06 1.55
C VAL A 157 -17.68 4.78 0.88
N VAL A 158 -16.69 4.35 1.65
CA VAL A 158 -15.38 3.94 1.11
C VAL A 158 -15.56 2.84 0.05
N GLN A 159 -16.37 1.81 0.32
CA GLN A 159 -16.63 0.73 -0.64
C GLN A 159 -17.38 1.18 -1.90
N LEU A 160 -18.29 2.15 -1.78
CA LEU A 160 -18.96 2.75 -2.95
C LEU A 160 -17.95 3.52 -3.81
N LEU A 161 -17.09 4.33 -3.20
CA LEU A 161 -16.03 5.05 -3.88
C LEU A 161 -15.10 4.09 -4.63
N GLN A 162 -14.66 3.02 -3.98
CA GLN A 162 -13.81 2.01 -4.62
C GLN A 162 -14.44 1.43 -5.88
N LYS A 163 -15.72 1.11 -5.85
CA LYS A 163 -16.39 0.52 -7.00
C LYS A 163 -16.63 1.52 -8.12
N TYR A 164 -17.28 2.64 -7.83
CA TYR A 164 -17.76 3.54 -8.87
C TYR A 164 -16.67 4.50 -9.36
N LEU A 165 -15.95 5.12 -8.45
CA LEU A 165 -14.82 5.97 -8.82
C LEU A 165 -13.68 5.13 -9.42
N GLY A 166 -13.42 3.93 -8.87
CA GLY A 166 -12.46 3.00 -9.44
C GLY A 166 -12.81 2.57 -10.87
N ALA A 167 -14.08 2.28 -11.17
CA ALA A 167 -14.50 1.97 -12.55
C ALA A 167 -14.32 3.17 -13.49
N LEU A 168 -14.65 4.38 -13.04
CA LEU A 168 -14.42 5.60 -13.80
C LEU A 168 -12.92 5.81 -14.06
N LEU A 169 -12.08 5.67 -13.04
CA LEU A 169 -10.63 5.80 -13.15
C LEU A 169 -10.06 4.75 -14.12
N LEU A 170 -10.53 3.50 -14.06
CA LEU A 170 -10.09 2.45 -14.97
C LEU A 170 -10.32 2.85 -16.42
N VAL A 171 -11.55 3.28 -16.79
CA VAL A 171 -11.86 3.72 -18.14
C VAL A 171 -10.98 4.89 -18.57
N THR A 172 -10.84 5.88 -17.69
CA THR A 172 -9.99 7.05 -17.96
C THR A 172 -8.54 6.67 -18.18
N PHE A 173 -7.98 5.82 -17.33
CA PHE A 173 -6.59 5.39 -17.48
C PHE A 173 -6.35 4.43 -18.64
N LEU A 174 -7.33 3.66 -19.08
CA LEU A 174 -7.24 2.91 -20.33
C LEU A 174 -7.14 3.84 -21.56
N VAL A 175 -7.89 4.94 -21.57
CA VAL A 175 -7.78 5.97 -22.60
C VAL A 175 -6.41 6.65 -22.54
N ILE A 176 -5.97 7.06 -21.35
CA ILE A 176 -4.66 7.67 -21.13
C ILE A 176 -3.55 6.73 -21.64
N GLY A 177 -3.58 5.47 -21.21
CA GLY A 177 -2.62 4.46 -21.62
C GLY A 177 -2.59 4.23 -23.13
N GLY A 178 -3.76 4.16 -23.77
CA GLY A 178 -3.87 4.03 -25.23
C GLY A 178 -3.23 5.20 -25.97
N VAL A 179 -3.53 6.43 -25.56
CA VAL A 179 -2.90 7.63 -26.14
C VAL A 179 -1.40 7.64 -25.88
N GLN A 180 -0.95 7.32 -24.65
CA GLN A 180 0.47 7.27 -24.32
C GLN A 180 1.23 6.26 -25.19
N ILE A 181 0.69 5.07 -25.40
CA ILE A 181 1.28 4.04 -26.25
C ILE A 181 1.36 4.54 -27.72
N SER A 182 0.31 5.17 -28.22
CA SER A 182 0.27 5.65 -29.62
C SER A 182 1.23 6.80 -29.89
N HIS A 183 1.60 7.59 -28.90
CA HIS A 183 2.54 8.70 -28.99
C HIS A 183 3.93 8.37 -28.43
N SER A 184 4.16 7.15 -27.95
CA SER A 184 5.44 6.77 -27.37
C SER A 184 6.53 6.75 -28.43
N THR A 185 7.59 7.49 -28.18
CA THR A 185 8.87 7.46 -28.92
C THR A 185 9.92 6.64 -28.15
N ALA A 186 9.46 5.77 -27.24
CA ALA A 186 10.32 5.02 -26.35
C ALA A 186 11.36 4.19 -27.10
N HIS A 187 12.62 4.38 -26.77
CA HIS A 187 13.70 3.51 -27.21
C HIS A 187 13.66 2.22 -26.38
N LEU A 188 13.08 1.16 -26.94
CA LEU A 188 12.95 -0.14 -26.26
C LEU A 188 14.23 -1.00 -26.32
N THR A 189 15.37 -0.39 -26.66
CA THR A 189 16.65 -1.11 -26.75
C THR A 189 17.34 -1.16 -25.41
N ALA A 190 17.81 -2.34 -25.01
CA ALA A 190 18.74 -2.49 -23.89
C ALA A 190 20.04 -1.73 -24.21
N THR A 191 20.34 -0.69 -23.45
CA THR A 191 21.51 0.17 -23.69
C THR A 191 22.73 -0.29 -22.89
N HIS A 192 22.51 -0.94 -21.74
CA HIS A 192 23.58 -1.42 -20.85
C HIS A 192 23.14 -2.66 -20.07
N PRO A 193 24.07 -3.55 -19.68
CA PRO A 193 23.74 -4.67 -18.80
C PRO A 193 23.33 -4.14 -17.40
N VAL A 194 22.14 -4.53 -16.96
CA VAL A 194 21.64 -4.19 -15.62
C VAL A 194 22.32 -5.07 -14.59
N SER A 195 22.86 -4.47 -13.52
CA SER A 195 23.44 -5.24 -12.43
C SER A 195 22.37 -6.00 -11.66
N TRP A 196 22.71 -7.18 -11.10
CA TRP A 196 21.78 -7.95 -10.27
C TRP A 196 21.37 -7.19 -8.99
N GLN A 197 22.26 -6.33 -8.48
CA GLN A 197 21.96 -5.47 -7.32
C GLN A 197 20.85 -4.48 -7.64
N THR A 198 20.96 -3.78 -8.77
CA THR A 198 19.95 -2.84 -9.24
C THR A 198 18.63 -3.55 -9.51
N PHE A 199 18.65 -4.73 -10.12
CA PHE A 199 17.44 -5.53 -10.36
C PHE A 199 16.77 -5.96 -9.06
N LEU A 200 17.52 -6.41 -8.05
CA LEU A 200 16.96 -6.78 -6.75
C LEU A 200 16.40 -5.58 -6.00
N LEU A 201 17.09 -4.44 -6.01
CA LEU A 201 16.59 -3.21 -5.39
C LEU A 201 15.29 -2.75 -6.05
N ALA A 202 15.25 -2.71 -7.38
CA ALA A 202 14.06 -2.38 -8.15
C ALA A 202 12.90 -3.34 -7.86
N THR A 203 13.17 -4.65 -7.88
CA THR A 203 12.18 -5.67 -7.52
C THR A 203 11.66 -5.47 -6.10
N GLY A 204 12.53 -5.07 -5.18
CA GLY A 204 12.19 -4.76 -3.80
C GLY A 204 11.19 -3.61 -3.66
N ILE A 205 11.40 -2.54 -4.39
CA ILE A 205 10.46 -1.41 -4.44
C ILE A 205 9.07 -1.88 -4.94
N LEU A 206 9.05 -2.74 -5.94
CA LEU A 206 7.82 -3.29 -6.51
C LEU A 206 7.11 -4.29 -5.57
N VAL A 207 7.88 -5.11 -4.84
CA VAL A 207 7.36 -5.94 -3.74
C VAL A 207 6.72 -5.05 -2.68
N SER A 208 7.42 -3.97 -2.29
CA SER A 208 6.94 -3.01 -1.31
C SER A 208 5.60 -2.41 -1.72
N PHE A 209 5.46 -2.00 -2.97
CA PHE A 209 4.25 -1.38 -3.48
C PHE A 209 3.00 -2.22 -3.21
N ASN A 210 3.04 -3.53 -3.45
CA ASN A 210 1.91 -4.41 -3.17
C ASN A 210 1.88 -4.92 -1.72
N LEU A 211 3.02 -5.33 -1.16
CA LEU A 211 3.06 -5.89 0.20
C LEU A 211 2.57 -4.90 1.26
N SER A 212 2.69 -3.61 0.97
CA SER A 212 2.16 -2.52 1.77
C SER A 212 0.66 -2.65 2.08
N TRP A 213 -0.13 -3.26 1.20
CA TRP A 213 -1.55 -3.51 1.40
C TRP A 213 -1.86 -4.62 2.41
N ALA A 214 -0.86 -5.36 2.89
CA ALA A 214 -1.07 -6.45 3.84
C ALA A 214 -1.77 -6.00 5.13
N SER A 215 -1.48 -4.80 5.61
CA SER A 215 -2.07 -4.25 6.83
C SER A 215 -3.53 -3.79 6.68
N TYR A 216 -4.03 -3.72 5.46
CA TYR A 216 -5.41 -3.31 5.13
C TYR A 216 -6.33 -4.51 4.83
N SER A 217 -5.76 -5.67 4.53
CA SER A 217 -6.45 -6.78 3.89
C SER A 217 -7.73 -7.22 4.61
N SER A 218 -7.67 -7.47 5.91
CA SER A 218 -8.84 -7.88 6.71
C SER A 218 -9.77 -6.73 7.05
N ASP A 219 -9.31 -5.47 7.04
CA ASP A 219 -10.11 -4.31 7.41
C ASP A 219 -11.38 -4.19 6.56
N TYR A 220 -11.29 -4.64 5.32
CA TYR A 220 -12.38 -4.59 4.36
C TYR A 220 -13.06 -5.95 4.16
N THR A 221 -12.29 -7.03 4.13
CA THR A 221 -12.86 -8.38 3.92
C THR A 221 -13.62 -8.92 5.13
N ARG A 222 -13.43 -8.37 6.32
CA ARG A 222 -14.15 -8.77 7.56
C ARG A 222 -15.68 -8.62 7.48
N TYR A 223 -16.18 -7.85 6.51
CA TYR A 223 -17.61 -7.66 6.26
C TYR A 223 -18.20 -8.68 5.27
N LEU A 224 -17.39 -9.58 4.72
CA LEU A 224 -17.87 -10.70 3.91
C LEU A 224 -18.55 -11.76 4.78
N PRO A 225 -19.54 -12.48 4.25
CA PRO A 225 -20.06 -13.67 4.91
C PRO A 225 -18.94 -14.66 5.27
N ALA A 226 -18.99 -15.24 6.47
CA ALA A 226 -17.96 -16.19 6.93
C ALA A 226 -17.87 -17.46 6.04
N SER A 227 -18.93 -17.78 5.31
CA SER A 227 -19.00 -18.89 4.33
C SER A 227 -18.31 -18.59 3.01
N THR A 228 -17.78 -17.36 2.79
CA THR A 228 -17.13 -17.00 1.54
C THR A 228 -15.83 -17.79 1.37
N SER A 229 -15.69 -18.47 0.22
CA SER A 229 -14.52 -19.31 -0.07
C SER A 229 -13.21 -18.53 0.02
N PRO A 230 -12.22 -18.97 0.82
CA PRO A 230 -10.90 -18.34 0.89
C PRO A 230 -10.21 -18.27 -0.47
N THR A 231 -10.31 -19.31 -1.29
CA THR A 231 -9.71 -19.34 -2.64
C THR A 231 -10.29 -18.24 -3.54
N LYS A 232 -11.62 -18.01 -3.46
CA LYS A 232 -12.27 -16.94 -4.22
C LYS A 232 -11.77 -15.55 -3.76
N ILE A 233 -11.60 -15.36 -2.44
CA ILE A 233 -11.09 -14.10 -1.89
C ILE A 233 -9.65 -13.85 -2.36
N ILE A 234 -8.79 -14.87 -2.24
CA ILE A 234 -7.39 -14.81 -2.69
C ILE A 234 -7.33 -14.49 -4.19
N GLY A 235 -8.11 -15.17 -5.02
CA GLY A 235 -8.15 -14.93 -6.46
C GLY A 235 -8.59 -13.49 -6.81
N LEU A 236 -9.64 -12.98 -6.16
CA LEU A 236 -10.13 -11.63 -6.39
C LEU A 236 -9.13 -10.55 -5.89
N ALA A 237 -8.48 -10.79 -4.76
CA ALA A 237 -7.45 -9.89 -4.25
C ALA A 237 -6.22 -9.85 -5.18
N LEU A 238 -5.73 -11.03 -5.63
CA LEU A 238 -4.61 -11.11 -6.58
C LEU A 238 -4.95 -10.43 -7.90
N THR A 239 -6.12 -10.71 -8.47
CA THR A 239 -6.53 -10.09 -9.74
C THR A 239 -6.70 -8.57 -9.59
N GLY A 240 -7.18 -8.08 -8.44
CA GLY A 240 -7.25 -6.66 -8.14
C GLY A 240 -5.86 -6.02 -8.07
N LEU A 241 -4.97 -6.55 -7.24
CA LEU A 241 -3.62 -6.03 -7.04
C LEU A 241 -2.77 -6.07 -8.32
N LEU A 242 -2.69 -7.24 -8.96
CA LEU A 242 -1.84 -7.41 -10.14
C LEU A 242 -2.43 -6.72 -11.37
N GLY A 243 -3.76 -6.77 -11.54
CA GLY A 243 -4.46 -6.14 -12.66
C GLY A 243 -4.40 -4.62 -12.64
N SER A 244 -4.22 -4.00 -11.46
CA SER A 244 -3.96 -2.56 -11.34
C SER A 244 -2.47 -2.24 -11.40
N ALA A 245 -1.64 -2.81 -10.53
CA ALA A 245 -0.24 -2.41 -10.37
C ALA A 245 0.59 -2.67 -11.64
N ILE A 246 0.52 -3.87 -12.23
CA ILE A 246 1.39 -4.24 -13.36
C ILE A 246 1.18 -3.34 -14.58
N PRO A 247 -0.06 -3.16 -15.12
CA PRO A 247 -0.25 -2.31 -16.29
C PRO A 247 0.16 -0.85 -16.06
N PHE A 248 -0.16 -0.31 -14.87
CA PHE A 248 0.14 1.09 -14.56
C PHE A 248 1.63 1.35 -14.39
N GLN A 249 2.35 0.42 -13.78
CA GLN A 249 3.81 0.51 -13.67
C GLN A 249 4.50 0.32 -15.03
N ILE A 250 3.99 -0.55 -15.91
CA ILE A 250 4.51 -0.68 -17.28
C ILE A 250 4.27 0.60 -18.07
N LEU A 251 3.10 1.23 -17.93
CA LEU A 251 2.84 2.53 -18.57
C LEU A 251 3.76 3.62 -18.01
N GLY A 252 4.06 3.61 -16.71
CA GLY A 252 5.02 4.51 -16.09
C GLY A 252 6.44 4.31 -16.63
N LEU A 253 6.87 3.07 -16.75
CA LEU A 253 8.15 2.68 -17.34
C LEU A 253 8.25 3.16 -18.80
N LEU A 254 7.20 2.95 -19.61
CA LEU A 254 7.12 3.39 -20.99
C LEU A 254 7.17 4.92 -21.11
N THR A 255 6.43 5.63 -20.24
CA THR A 255 6.43 7.09 -20.21
C THR A 255 7.81 7.62 -19.88
N ALA A 256 8.47 7.07 -18.85
CA ALA A 256 9.78 7.51 -18.40
C ALA A 256 10.86 7.28 -19.44
N SER A 257 10.76 6.21 -20.25
CA SER A 257 11.70 5.97 -21.36
C SER A 257 11.67 7.05 -22.46
N SER A 258 10.65 7.91 -22.44
CA SER A 258 10.47 9.03 -23.37
C SER A 258 10.74 10.40 -22.72
N ILE A 259 11.06 10.46 -21.42
CA ILE A 259 11.28 11.68 -20.64
C ILE A 259 12.71 11.69 -20.09
N ALA A 260 13.44 12.79 -20.31
CA ALA A 260 14.84 12.89 -19.90
C ALA A 260 15.04 12.82 -18.37
N GLU A 261 14.15 13.46 -17.61
CA GLU A 261 14.17 13.46 -16.14
C GLU A 261 12.79 13.12 -15.58
N PRO A 262 12.50 11.84 -15.29
CA PRO A 262 11.20 11.42 -14.80
C PRO A 262 10.98 11.90 -13.35
N SER A 263 10.00 12.78 -13.17
CA SER A 263 9.51 13.24 -11.88
C SER A 263 7.98 13.22 -11.87
N PRO A 264 7.30 13.27 -10.72
CA PRO A 264 5.84 13.37 -10.67
C PRO A 264 5.30 14.53 -11.51
N THR A 265 5.96 15.68 -11.48
CA THR A 265 5.59 16.86 -12.27
C THR A 265 5.84 16.65 -13.76
N ALA A 266 6.96 16.03 -14.16
CA ALA A 266 7.26 15.71 -15.55
C ALA A 266 6.28 14.68 -16.13
N VAL A 267 5.92 13.66 -15.35
CA VAL A 267 4.90 12.66 -15.74
C VAL A 267 3.55 13.32 -15.93
N ILE A 268 3.10 14.20 -15.00
CA ILE A 268 1.84 14.94 -15.12
C ILE A 268 1.86 15.88 -16.33
N ALA A 269 2.99 16.58 -16.56
CA ALA A 269 3.16 17.46 -17.72
C ALA A 269 3.11 16.67 -19.04
N SER A 270 3.65 15.47 -19.08
CA SER A 270 3.57 14.61 -20.28
C SER A 270 2.12 14.27 -20.65
N PHE A 271 1.24 14.04 -19.67
CA PHE A 271 -0.18 13.84 -19.93
C PHE A 271 -0.86 15.08 -20.51
N GLN A 272 -0.53 16.24 -19.99
CA GLN A 272 -1.10 17.50 -20.46
C GLN A 272 -0.69 17.80 -21.92
N HIS A 273 0.60 17.62 -22.27
CA HIS A 273 1.12 17.91 -23.60
C HIS A 273 0.73 16.88 -24.65
N ALA A 274 0.79 15.60 -24.31
CA ALA A 274 0.51 14.52 -25.26
C ALA A 274 -1.00 14.37 -25.61
N MET A 275 -1.89 14.88 -24.78
CA MET A 275 -3.30 14.51 -24.81
C MET A 275 -4.28 15.63 -25.16
N GLY A 276 -3.85 16.86 -25.32
CA GLY A 276 -4.75 17.98 -25.63
C GLY A 276 -5.98 18.04 -24.70
N PRO A 277 -7.24 18.08 -25.20
CA PRO A 277 -8.44 18.11 -24.37
C PRO A 277 -8.60 16.90 -23.45
N VAL A 278 -8.09 15.72 -23.85
CA VAL A 278 -8.12 14.51 -23.02
C VAL A 278 -7.20 14.69 -21.79
N GLY A 279 -6.17 15.53 -21.89
CA GLY A 279 -5.32 15.88 -20.77
C GLY A 279 -6.06 16.47 -19.58
N ILE A 280 -7.11 17.26 -19.81
CA ILE A 280 -7.96 17.81 -18.75
C ILE A 280 -8.67 16.68 -17.97
N VAL A 281 -9.18 15.69 -18.70
CA VAL A 281 -9.83 14.51 -18.08
C VAL A 281 -8.80 13.68 -17.32
N ALA A 282 -7.58 13.56 -17.85
CA ALA A 282 -6.48 12.85 -17.21
C ALA A 282 -6.08 13.53 -15.87
N LEU A 283 -5.90 14.84 -15.88
CA LEU A 283 -5.58 15.62 -14.67
C LEU A 283 -6.67 15.49 -13.61
N ALA A 284 -7.95 15.55 -14.01
CA ALA A 284 -9.07 15.34 -13.10
C ALA A 284 -9.05 13.92 -12.51
N ALA A 285 -8.79 12.90 -13.32
CA ALA A 285 -8.70 11.53 -12.85
C ALA A 285 -7.54 11.33 -11.86
N ILE A 286 -6.36 11.90 -12.14
CA ILE A 286 -5.20 11.85 -11.25
C ILE A 286 -5.53 12.55 -9.92
N ALA A 287 -6.13 13.73 -9.95
CA ALA A 287 -6.54 14.42 -8.75
C ALA A 287 -7.55 13.61 -7.91
N LEU A 288 -8.55 12.99 -8.56
CA LEU A 288 -9.57 12.19 -7.88
C LEU A 288 -9.03 10.84 -7.38
N SER A 289 -7.97 10.30 -7.97
CA SER A 289 -7.42 8.99 -7.61
C SER A 289 -6.90 8.94 -6.17
N SER A 290 -6.36 10.05 -5.64
CA SER A 290 -5.93 10.13 -4.25
C SER A 290 -7.06 9.86 -3.25
N ILE A 291 -8.31 10.22 -3.62
CA ILE A 291 -9.48 10.01 -2.76
C ILE A 291 -9.73 8.52 -2.53
N THR A 292 -9.55 7.67 -3.56
CA THR A 292 -9.71 6.22 -3.41
C THR A 292 -8.64 5.64 -2.47
N GLY A 293 -7.37 5.96 -2.69
CA GLY A 293 -6.26 5.47 -1.85
C GLY A 293 -6.35 5.97 -0.41
N ASN A 294 -6.48 7.28 -0.24
CA ASN A 294 -6.39 7.89 1.08
C ASN A 294 -7.64 7.70 1.94
N SER A 295 -8.83 7.49 1.35
CA SER A 295 -9.99 7.09 2.14
C SER A 295 -9.78 5.71 2.82
N PHE A 296 -9.00 4.81 2.20
CA PHE A 296 -8.54 3.58 2.83
C PHE A 296 -7.51 3.85 3.92
N ASN A 297 -6.53 4.71 3.64
CA ASN A 297 -5.46 5.04 4.60
C ASN A 297 -6.03 5.61 5.89
N ASP A 298 -6.85 6.65 5.83
CA ASP A 298 -7.46 7.29 7.00
C ASP A 298 -8.29 6.31 7.81
N ASN A 299 -9.05 5.45 7.13
CA ASN A 299 -9.90 4.44 7.81
C ASN A 299 -9.03 3.40 8.54
N THR A 300 -8.06 2.79 7.84
CA THR A 300 -7.13 1.80 8.42
C THR A 300 -6.21 2.43 9.48
N ALA A 301 -5.78 3.68 9.28
CA ALA A 301 -5.00 4.42 10.27
C ALA A 301 -5.77 4.57 11.59
N SER A 302 -7.07 4.89 11.51
CA SER A 302 -7.91 5.00 12.70
C SER A 302 -8.00 3.66 13.46
N TYR A 303 -8.14 2.54 12.75
CA TYR A 303 -8.12 1.21 13.35
C TYR A 303 -6.78 0.88 13.99
N SER A 304 -5.69 1.21 13.31
CA SER A 304 -4.33 0.96 13.78
C SER A 304 -4.00 1.74 15.04
N LEU A 305 -4.38 3.01 15.11
CA LEU A 305 -4.14 3.84 16.29
C LEU A 305 -4.88 3.31 17.53
N ILE A 306 -6.12 2.85 17.34
CA ILE A 306 -6.92 2.20 18.40
C ILE A 306 -6.30 0.87 18.82
N SER A 307 -5.81 0.06 17.85
CA SER A 307 -5.15 -1.22 18.12
C SER A 307 -3.80 -1.04 18.80
N ALA A 308 -3.11 0.08 18.57
CA ALA A 308 -1.90 0.47 19.29
C ALA A 308 -2.14 0.79 20.77
N GLY A 309 -3.40 0.89 21.18
CA GLY A 309 -3.79 1.08 22.58
C GLY A 309 -4.19 2.50 22.95
N LEU A 310 -4.24 3.42 21.99
CA LEU A 310 -4.75 4.77 22.23
C LEU A 310 -6.29 4.74 22.36
N HIS A 311 -6.80 5.51 23.30
CA HIS A 311 -8.24 5.62 23.57
C HIS A 311 -8.80 6.88 22.91
N VAL A 312 -8.79 6.88 21.57
CA VAL A 312 -9.29 8.00 20.76
C VAL A 312 -10.53 7.56 19.97
N PRO A 313 -11.53 8.42 19.78
CA PRO A 313 -12.63 8.13 18.87
C PRO A 313 -12.10 7.92 17.44
N ARG A 314 -12.70 6.99 16.69
CA ARG A 314 -12.29 6.66 15.32
C ARG A 314 -12.20 7.90 14.41
N ILE A 315 -13.20 8.79 14.50
CA ILE A 315 -13.23 10.04 13.73
C ILE A 315 -12.03 10.93 14.08
N ALA A 316 -11.74 11.10 15.37
CA ALA A 316 -10.59 11.93 15.78
C ALA A 316 -9.25 11.33 15.29
N ALA A 317 -9.13 10.01 15.29
CA ALA A 317 -7.95 9.33 14.76
C ALA A 317 -7.80 9.54 13.23
N ALA A 318 -8.90 9.47 12.47
CA ALA A 318 -8.88 9.73 11.03
C ALA A 318 -8.53 11.20 10.72
N VAL A 319 -9.12 12.15 11.44
CA VAL A 319 -8.81 13.58 11.32
C VAL A 319 -7.33 13.87 11.63
N LEU A 320 -6.81 13.27 12.71
CA LEU A 320 -5.39 13.41 13.07
C LEU A 320 -4.49 12.87 11.95
N THR A 321 -4.81 11.71 11.38
CA THR A 321 -4.03 11.10 10.29
C THR A 321 -4.02 11.99 9.06
N ALA A 322 -5.19 12.41 8.57
CA ALA A 322 -5.31 13.29 7.41
C ALA A 322 -4.59 14.63 7.61
N SER A 323 -4.67 15.20 8.82
CA SER A 323 -3.99 16.46 9.16
C SER A 323 -2.46 16.30 9.14
N LEU A 324 -1.93 15.22 9.70
CA LEU A 324 -0.49 14.93 9.68
C LEU A 324 -0.01 14.59 8.28
N GLY A 325 -0.79 13.83 7.49
CA GLY A 325 -0.52 13.55 6.08
C GLY A 325 -0.45 14.84 5.25
N TYR A 326 -1.38 15.78 5.50
CA TYR A 326 -1.35 17.10 4.88
C TYR A 326 -0.06 17.88 5.23
N VAL A 327 0.30 17.97 6.51
CA VAL A 327 1.52 18.67 6.95
C VAL A 327 2.76 18.03 6.34
N LEU A 328 2.84 16.71 6.33
CA LEU A 328 3.95 15.96 5.74
C LEU A 328 4.05 16.19 4.23
N ALA A 329 2.92 16.22 3.52
CA ALA A 329 2.86 16.50 2.09
C ALA A 329 3.34 17.92 1.74
N VAL A 330 2.92 18.94 2.52
CA VAL A 330 3.40 20.31 2.34
C VAL A 330 4.91 20.40 2.57
N ALA A 331 5.42 19.76 3.64
CA ALA A 331 6.84 19.80 3.98
C ALA A 331 7.71 19.01 2.99
N GLY A 332 7.21 17.88 2.48
CA GLY A 332 7.98 16.94 1.65
C GLY A 332 7.87 17.14 0.14
N ALA A 333 6.98 18.03 -0.33
CA ALA A 333 6.69 18.17 -1.77
C ALA A 333 7.94 18.43 -2.63
N GLY A 334 8.89 19.22 -2.14
CA GLY A 334 10.13 19.55 -2.87
C GLY A 334 11.15 18.40 -2.98
N GLN A 335 10.98 17.33 -2.20
CA GLN A 335 11.89 16.17 -2.17
C GLN A 335 11.11 14.85 -2.40
N TYR A 336 10.00 14.93 -3.11
CA TYR A 336 9.04 13.83 -3.24
C TYR A 336 9.69 12.51 -3.69
N ALA A 337 10.51 12.51 -4.74
CA ALA A 337 11.04 11.28 -5.32
C ALA A 337 11.97 10.50 -4.37
N SER A 338 12.87 11.19 -3.67
CA SER A 338 13.79 10.56 -2.71
C SER A 338 13.04 10.06 -1.48
N LEU A 339 12.14 10.89 -0.93
CA LEU A 339 11.32 10.51 0.22
C LEU A 339 10.40 9.34 -0.09
N TYR A 340 9.85 9.28 -1.30
CA TYR A 340 9.00 8.17 -1.74
C TYR A 340 9.78 6.85 -1.80
N THR A 341 10.98 6.86 -2.37
CA THR A 341 11.83 5.67 -2.47
C THR A 341 12.22 5.16 -1.08
N ASP A 342 12.71 6.04 -0.21
CA ASP A 342 13.07 5.68 1.18
C ASP A 342 11.86 5.16 1.95
N TYR A 343 10.71 5.79 1.78
CA TYR A 343 9.47 5.38 2.41
C TYR A 343 9.07 3.95 2.02
N LEU A 344 9.12 3.60 0.73
CA LEU A 344 8.84 2.25 0.26
C LEU A 344 9.79 1.21 0.86
N LEU A 345 11.09 1.51 0.94
CA LEU A 345 12.08 0.59 1.49
C LEU A 345 11.94 0.42 3.00
N VAL A 346 11.87 1.52 3.74
CA VAL A 346 11.83 1.50 5.22
C VAL A 346 10.60 0.78 5.77
N THR A 347 9.46 0.93 5.11
CA THR A 347 8.22 0.31 5.56
C THR A 347 8.24 -1.21 5.46
N MET A 348 9.01 -1.78 4.56
CA MET A 348 9.09 -3.24 4.38
C MET A 348 9.82 -3.96 5.50
N TYR A 349 10.76 -3.30 6.18
CA TYR A 349 11.55 -3.95 7.23
C TYR A 349 10.73 -4.35 8.46
N TRP A 350 9.53 -3.80 8.65
CA TRP A 350 8.62 -4.22 9.70
C TRP A 350 7.37 -4.96 9.16
N ILE A 351 6.85 -4.57 7.97
CA ILE A 351 5.67 -5.22 7.39
C ILE A 351 5.97 -6.68 7.05
N ALA A 352 7.12 -6.95 6.44
CA ALA A 352 7.48 -8.30 6.01
C ALA A 352 7.61 -9.29 7.17
N PRO A 353 8.37 -9.03 8.26
CA PRO A 353 8.39 -9.91 9.42
C PRO A 353 7.02 -10.07 10.09
N TRP A 354 6.27 -8.97 10.21
CA TRP A 354 4.95 -8.99 10.82
C TRP A 354 3.97 -9.89 10.06
N ILE A 355 3.85 -9.71 8.74
CA ILE A 355 2.91 -10.50 7.95
C ILE A 355 3.36 -11.96 7.84
N GLY A 356 4.66 -12.22 7.82
CA GLY A 356 5.21 -13.57 7.88
C GLY A 356 4.74 -14.34 9.11
N ILE A 357 4.76 -13.70 10.31
CA ILE A 357 4.26 -14.30 11.55
C ILE A 357 2.74 -14.51 11.47
N VAL A 358 1.98 -13.51 11.01
CA VAL A 358 0.51 -13.59 10.93
C VAL A 358 0.06 -14.72 10.03
N LEU A 359 0.69 -14.87 8.85
CA LEU A 359 0.37 -15.95 7.92
C LEU A 359 0.83 -17.31 8.45
N ALA A 360 2.00 -17.39 9.10
CA ALA A 360 2.46 -18.61 9.72
C ALA A 360 1.51 -19.08 10.83
N ASP A 361 1.05 -18.15 11.68
CA ASP A 361 0.07 -18.46 12.72
C ASP A 361 -1.28 -18.91 12.14
N TRP A 362 -1.74 -18.26 11.08
CA TRP A 362 -3.04 -18.55 10.48
C TRP A 362 -3.06 -19.86 9.72
N TYR A 363 -2.06 -20.13 8.89
CA TYR A 363 -2.07 -21.28 7.98
C TYR A 363 -1.41 -22.54 8.55
N PHE A 364 -0.48 -22.39 9.50
CA PHE A 364 0.26 -23.51 10.08
C PHE A 364 0.03 -23.67 11.59
N GLY A 365 -0.66 -22.69 12.21
CA GLY A 365 -1.05 -22.76 13.62
C GLY A 365 -2.37 -23.50 13.85
N ASP A 366 -2.70 -23.72 15.11
CA ASP A 366 -3.99 -24.27 15.55
C ASP A 366 -5.08 -23.19 15.42
N ARG A 367 -6.05 -23.41 14.53
CA ARG A 367 -7.17 -22.47 14.27
C ARG A 367 -8.29 -22.50 15.31
N THR A 368 -8.19 -23.31 16.35
CA THR A 368 -9.20 -23.30 17.42
C THR A 368 -9.33 -21.91 18.02
N PRO A 369 -10.57 -21.43 18.30
CA PRO A 369 -10.76 -20.16 18.97
C PRO A 369 -10.09 -20.20 20.35
N LYS A 370 -9.11 -19.33 20.56
CA LYS A 370 -8.39 -19.18 21.83
C LYS A 370 -8.50 -17.75 22.32
N PRO A 371 -8.58 -17.53 23.62
CA PRO A 371 -8.48 -16.18 24.18
C PRO A 371 -7.19 -15.50 23.72
N VAL A 372 -7.29 -14.24 23.33
CA VAL A 372 -6.12 -13.44 22.97
C VAL A 372 -5.19 -13.32 24.18
N PRO A 373 -3.89 -13.70 24.04
CA PRO A 373 -2.95 -13.57 25.16
C PRO A 373 -2.87 -12.12 25.64
N PRO A 374 -2.96 -11.87 26.98
CA PRO A 374 -3.06 -10.51 27.51
C PRO A 374 -1.72 -9.73 27.39
N GLY A 375 -0.60 -10.43 27.36
CA GLY A 375 0.74 -9.88 27.42
C GLY A 375 1.46 -9.83 26.08
N TRP A 376 2.79 -9.83 26.18
CA TRP A 376 3.75 -9.97 25.11
C TRP A 376 3.99 -11.45 24.83
N THR A 377 3.88 -11.86 23.59
CA THR A 377 4.07 -13.27 23.20
C THR A 377 5.41 -13.51 22.55
N ARG A 378 5.74 -14.79 22.33
CA ARG A 378 6.87 -15.20 21.50
C ARG A 378 6.79 -14.58 20.10
N GLY A 379 5.59 -14.51 19.49
CA GLY A 379 5.41 -13.87 18.18
C GLY A 379 5.84 -12.41 18.18
N ALA A 380 5.50 -11.67 19.24
CA ALA A 380 5.94 -10.27 19.39
C ALA A 380 7.46 -10.13 19.54
N THR A 381 8.11 -11.06 20.26
CA THR A 381 9.58 -11.10 20.37
C THR A 381 10.21 -11.38 19.01
N ILE A 382 9.70 -12.38 18.27
CA ILE A 382 10.18 -12.69 16.91
C ILE A 382 10.03 -11.48 16.00
N PHE A 383 8.88 -10.83 16.01
CA PHE A 383 8.63 -9.60 15.25
C PHE A 383 9.68 -8.53 15.53
N THR A 384 9.88 -8.21 16.81
CA THR A 384 10.82 -7.15 17.21
C THR A 384 12.24 -7.50 16.81
N VAL A 385 12.71 -8.71 17.13
CA VAL A 385 14.08 -9.12 16.80
C VAL A 385 14.31 -9.14 15.30
N THR A 386 13.41 -9.73 14.51
CA THR A 386 13.58 -9.80 13.06
C THR A 386 13.50 -8.43 12.40
N SER A 387 12.61 -7.52 12.86
CA SER A 387 12.54 -6.16 12.33
C SER A 387 13.81 -5.36 12.65
N VAL A 388 14.33 -5.44 13.88
CA VAL A 388 15.57 -4.76 14.26
C VAL A 388 16.77 -5.31 13.47
N LEU A 389 16.86 -6.62 13.28
CA LEU A 389 17.93 -7.24 12.49
C LEU A 389 17.83 -6.88 11.00
N THR A 390 16.63 -6.86 10.43
CA THR A 390 16.46 -6.45 9.03
C THR A 390 16.85 -4.99 8.82
N ILE A 391 16.43 -4.08 9.67
CA ILE A 391 16.85 -2.67 9.62
C ILE A 391 18.37 -2.57 9.81
N GLY A 392 18.91 -3.16 10.86
CA GLY A 392 20.31 -3.00 11.23
C GLY A 392 21.30 -3.62 10.23
N LEU A 393 20.94 -4.70 9.56
CA LEU A 393 21.83 -5.43 8.66
C LEU A 393 21.62 -5.12 7.18
N PHE A 394 20.38 -4.92 6.74
CA PHE A 394 20.00 -4.92 5.33
C PHE A 394 19.44 -3.60 4.80
N SER A 395 19.22 -2.58 5.64
CA SER A 395 18.67 -1.29 5.18
C SER A 395 19.50 -0.68 4.05
N THR A 396 18.83 -0.14 3.04
CA THR A 396 19.42 0.58 1.90
C THR A 396 18.87 2.00 1.75
N SER A 397 18.26 2.55 2.80
CA SER A 397 17.74 3.92 2.79
C SER A 397 18.87 4.95 2.71
N THR A 398 18.53 6.17 2.26
CA THR A 398 19.49 7.30 2.23
C THR A 398 20.00 7.68 3.61
N ILE A 399 19.24 7.40 4.68
CA ILE A 399 19.61 7.69 6.06
C ILE A 399 20.65 6.69 6.59
N TYR A 400 20.49 5.40 6.25
CA TYR A 400 21.34 4.34 6.77
C TYR A 400 21.43 3.17 5.82
N THR A 401 22.67 2.71 5.54
CA THR A 401 22.94 1.48 4.79
C THR A 401 23.58 0.45 5.71
N GLY A 402 22.92 -0.69 5.85
CA GLY A 402 23.35 -1.80 6.68
C GLY A 402 24.63 -2.48 6.18
N PRO A 403 25.40 -3.16 7.07
CA PRO A 403 26.65 -3.81 6.68
C PRO A 403 26.47 -4.91 5.62
N VAL A 404 25.38 -5.69 5.69
CA VAL A 404 25.11 -6.73 4.70
C VAL A 404 24.69 -6.13 3.36
N ALA A 405 23.87 -5.08 3.36
CA ALA A 405 23.51 -4.36 2.15
C ALA A 405 24.74 -3.79 1.45
N ARG A 406 25.69 -3.19 2.20
CA ARG A 406 26.98 -2.73 1.66
C ARG A 406 27.80 -3.86 1.06
N TRP A 407 27.91 -4.98 1.78
CA TRP A 407 28.62 -6.17 1.30
C TRP A 407 28.02 -6.73 0.01
N LEU A 408 26.69 -6.66 -0.14
CA LEU A 408 25.95 -7.07 -1.34
C LEU A 408 25.96 -6.01 -2.46
N GLY A 409 26.74 -4.92 -2.32
CA GLY A 409 26.82 -3.87 -3.34
C GLY A 409 25.55 -3.03 -3.47
N GLY A 410 24.79 -2.86 -2.38
CA GLY A 410 23.54 -2.08 -2.33
C GLY A 410 22.28 -2.86 -2.65
N ALA A 411 22.35 -4.18 -2.80
CA ALA A 411 21.15 -5.00 -2.96
C ALA A 411 20.35 -5.08 -1.65
N ASP A 412 19.06 -4.82 -1.70
CA ASP A 412 18.16 -4.98 -0.56
C ASP A 412 17.40 -6.31 -0.63
N ILE A 413 17.76 -7.20 0.26
CA ILE A 413 17.09 -8.49 0.45
C ILE A 413 16.45 -8.62 1.85
N GLY A 414 16.48 -7.54 2.64
CA GLY A 414 16.09 -7.55 4.05
C GLY A 414 14.66 -8.01 4.28
N TYR A 415 13.73 -7.54 3.46
CA TYR A 415 12.31 -7.92 3.60
C TYR A 415 12.04 -9.38 3.22
N TYR A 416 12.75 -9.97 2.26
CA TYR A 416 12.64 -11.41 1.98
C TYR A 416 13.11 -12.21 3.19
N ILE A 417 14.30 -11.89 3.70
CA ILE A 417 14.86 -12.55 4.88
C ILE A 417 13.96 -12.33 6.09
N GLY A 418 13.50 -11.10 6.32
CA GLY A 418 12.60 -10.76 7.42
C GLY A 418 11.30 -11.58 7.39
N PHE A 419 10.67 -11.70 6.23
CA PHE A 419 9.47 -12.50 6.05
C PHE A 419 9.71 -13.98 6.36
N PHE A 420 10.67 -14.60 5.68
CA PHE A 420 10.89 -16.05 5.81
C PHE A 420 11.46 -16.45 7.17
N VAL A 421 12.40 -15.68 7.71
CA VAL A 421 12.98 -15.96 9.03
C VAL A 421 11.91 -15.84 10.12
N ALA A 422 11.10 -14.76 10.09
CA ALA A 422 10.03 -14.59 11.06
C ALA A 422 8.96 -15.69 10.96
N ALA A 423 8.52 -16.02 9.74
CA ALA A 423 7.53 -17.07 9.51
C ALA A 423 8.03 -18.46 9.96
N LEU A 424 9.24 -18.84 9.56
CA LEU A 424 9.84 -20.13 9.92
C LEU A 424 10.11 -20.23 11.43
N TRP A 425 10.69 -19.19 12.02
CA TRP A 425 10.95 -19.18 13.46
C TRP A 425 9.66 -19.32 14.26
N TYR A 426 8.58 -18.61 13.82
CA TYR A 426 7.27 -18.74 14.45
C TYR A 426 6.70 -20.15 14.29
N ALA A 427 6.67 -20.71 13.08
CA ALA A 427 6.08 -22.02 12.77
C ALA A 427 6.79 -23.17 13.50
N LEU A 428 8.13 -23.15 13.57
CA LEU A 428 8.90 -24.18 14.26
C LEU A 428 8.55 -24.26 15.75
N GLY A 429 8.31 -23.14 16.40
CA GLY A 429 7.95 -23.15 17.81
C GLY A 429 6.46 -23.38 18.10
N ALA A 430 5.60 -23.30 17.10
CA ALA A 430 4.20 -23.73 17.24
C ALA A 430 4.11 -25.27 17.29
N ARG A 431 4.90 -25.97 16.47
CA ARG A 431 4.93 -27.46 16.42
C ARG A 431 5.46 -28.10 17.71
N SER A 432 6.42 -27.49 18.39
CA SER A 432 6.95 -28.04 19.64
C SER A 432 5.96 -28.07 20.81
N ARG A 433 4.84 -27.31 20.72
CA ARG A 433 3.78 -27.26 21.74
C ARG A 433 2.66 -28.26 21.50
N THR A 434 2.54 -28.82 20.31
CA THR A 434 1.53 -29.86 20.00
C THR A 434 2.06 -31.28 20.22
N SER A 435 3.36 -31.44 20.45
CA SER A 435 4.03 -32.72 20.73
C SER A 435 4.38 -32.92 22.20
N SER A 436 4.00 -32.02 23.08
CA SER A 436 4.07 -32.11 24.55
C SER A 436 2.69 -32.09 25.16
#